data_5d8930da3625f95e14fa9ef4eb13d1f9
#
_entry.id   5d8930da3625f95e14fa9ef4eb13d1f9
#
_cell.length_a   1.000
_cell.length_b   1.000
_cell.length_c   1.000
_cell.angle_alpha   90.00
_cell.angle_beta   90.00
_cell.angle_gamma   90.00
#
_symmetry.space_group_name_H-M   'P 1'
#
loop_
_entity.id
_entity.type
_entity.pdbx_description
1 polymer ?
#
loop_
_entity_poly.entity_id
_entity_poly.type
_entity_poly.pdbx_seq_one_letter_code
_entity_poly.pdbx_strand_id
1 'polypeptide(L)'
;MSDRMVPNRVSYMKQPTIVGGVVYKIPLMGYNETSEINTNGVIPMNARELAKYIDHTLLKPDASEAQILKLCAEAREYHFASVCVNPSRIALAAKLLEGSDVTPCCVVGFPLGAIPAESKAAETAVAVRNGAREVDMVIDIGAAKDGDWAKVESDIAAVKKACGEAALKVIIETCLLTDDEKVQACLAAKRAGADFVKTSTGFSKAGATVEDVKLMRSTVGPDMGVKAAGGIHDRAEALAMIEAGATRIGASSGIAIVTE
;
A
#
# COMPACT_ATOMS: atom_id res chain seq x y z
N MET A 1 -51.30 7.53 -24.74
CA MET A 1 -50.81 6.15 -24.71
C MET A 1 -49.43 6.15 -25.33
N SER A 2 -48.42 6.11 -24.51
CA SER A 2 -47.02 6.06 -24.95
C SER A 2 -46.29 5.18 -23.92
N ASP A 3 -46.13 3.90 -24.30
CA ASP A 3 -45.37 2.91 -23.54
C ASP A 3 -43.86 3.27 -23.53
N ARG A 4 -43.32 3.57 -22.36
CA ARG A 4 -41.87 3.66 -22.16
C ARG A 4 -41.35 2.26 -21.83
N MET A 5 -40.62 1.66 -22.76
CA MET A 5 -39.86 0.46 -22.53
C MET A 5 -38.77 0.72 -21.47
N VAL A 6 -38.79 -0.08 -20.43
CA VAL A 6 -37.73 -0.18 -19.41
C VAL A 6 -36.65 -1.13 -19.94
N PRO A 7 -35.36 -0.76 -19.99
CA PRO A 7 -34.35 -1.67 -20.47
C PRO A 7 -34.10 -2.79 -19.44
N ASN A 8 -34.04 -4.03 -19.95
CA ASN A 8 -33.76 -5.27 -19.24
C ASN A 8 -32.47 -5.19 -18.42
N ARG A 9 -32.57 -5.45 -17.12
CA ARG A 9 -31.45 -5.76 -16.26
C ARG A 9 -30.82 -7.08 -16.69
N VAL A 10 -29.60 -7.03 -17.23
CA VAL A 10 -28.78 -8.22 -17.42
C VAL A 10 -28.16 -8.57 -16.05
N SER A 11 -28.69 -9.59 -15.41
CA SER A 11 -28.15 -10.16 -14.17
C SER A 11 -26.98 -11.06 -14.52
N TYR A 12 -25.76 -10.62 -14.29
CA TYR A 12 -24.59 -11.50 -14.34
C TYR A 12 -24.49 -12.27 -13.04
N MET A 13 -24.83 -13.56 -13.07
CA MET A 13 -24.48 -14.49 -12.00
C MET A 13 -22.95 -14.70 -12.02
N LYS A 14 -22.24 -14.15 -11.05
CA LYS A 14 -20.83 -14.53 -10.82
C LYS A 14 -20.81 -15.95 -10.26
N GLN A 15 -20.00 -16.81 -10.87
CA GLN A 15 -19.74 -18.17 -10.37
C GLN A 15 -18.99 -18.11 -9.02
N PRO A 16 -19.29 -19.00 -8.06
CA PRO A 16 -18.59 -19.01 -6.80
C PRO A 16 -17.11 -19.34 -6.98
N THR A 17 -16.24 -18.60 -6.29
CA THR A 17 -14.81 -18.87 -6.33
C THR A 17 -14.49 -20.06 -5.42
N ILE A 18 -13.91 -21.11 -5.99
CA ILE A 18 -13.46 -22.29 -5.24
C ILE A 18 -11.94 -22.22 -5.09
N VAL A 19 -11.46 -22.14 -3.84
CA VAL A 19 -10.04 -22.21 -3.51
C VAL A 19 -9.85 -23.28 -2.44
N GLY A 20 -9.01 -24.27 -2.69
CA GLY A 20 -8.74 -25.35 -1.73
C GLY A 20 -9.95 -26.20 -1.32
N GLY A 21 -10.98 -26.34 -2.20
CA GLY A 21 -12.18 -27.14 -1.91
C GLY A 21 -13.23 -26.43 -1.04
N VAL A 22 -13.04 -25.16 -0.68
CA VAL A 22 -14.01 -24.37 0.10
C VAL A 22 -14.75 -23.40 -0.82
N VAL A 23 -16.09 -23.42 -0.74
CA VAL A 23 -16.98 -22.54 -1.53
C VAL A 23 -17.27 -21.28 -0.71
N TYR A 24 -16.77 -20.13 -1.15
CA TYR A 24 -17.09 -18.83 -0.56
C TYR A 24 -18.30 -18.22 -1.28
N LYS A 25 -19.43 -18.07 -0.57
CA LYS A 25 -20.57 -17.28 -1.04
C LYS A 25 -20.34 -15.82 -0.67
N ILE A 26 -20.11 -14.97 -1.67
CA ILE A 26 -19.95 -13.54 -1.49
C ILE A 26 -21.32 -12.87 -1.65
N PRO A 27 -21.82 -12.09 -0.66
CA PRO A 27 -23.07 -11.34 -0.82
C PRO A 27 -22.90 -10.24 -1.86
N LEU A 28 -23.84 -10.14 -2.80
CA LEU A 28 -23.91 -9.04 -3.76
C LEU A 28 -24.37 -7.78 -3.02
N MET A 29 -23.45 -6.86 -2.71
CA MET A 29 -23.81 -5.49 -2.35
C MET A 29 -24.13 -4.70 -3.62
N GLY A 30 -25.36 -4.20 -3.71
CA GLY A 30 -25.79 -3.28 -4.76
C GLY A 30 -25.16 -1.90 -4.53
N TYR A 31 -24.25 -1.49 -5.39
CA TYR A 31 -23.76 -0.11 -5.41
C TYR A 31 -24.81 0.80 -6.04
N ASN A 32 -25.33 1.77 -5.28
CA ASN A 32 -26.07 2.91 -5.83
C ASN A 32 -25.03 3.98 -6.22
N GLU A 33 -24.79 4.13 -7.53
CA GLU A 33 -24.07 5.29 -8.07
C GLU A 33 -24.98 6.52 -8.03
N THR A 34 -24.98 7.25 -6.92
CA THR A 34 -25.41 8.65 -6.89
C THR A 34 -24.22 9.49 -6.47
N SER A 35 -23.53 10.08 -7.44
CA SER A 35 -22.49 11.08 -7.16
C SER A 35 -23.18 12.35 -6.64
N GLU A 36 -23.23 12.51 -5.32
CA GLU A 36 -23.63 13.78 -4.71
C GLU A 36 -22.48 14.78 -4.87
N ILE A 37 -22.73 15.87 -5.57
CA ILE A 37 -21.81 17.02 -5.65
C ILE A 37 -21.85 17.71 -4.28
N ASN A 38 -20.69 17.81 -3.60
CA ASN A 38 -20.59 18.51 -2.32
C ASN A 38 -20.81 20.03 -2.53
N THR A 39 -21.03 20.77 -1.44
CA THR A 39 -21.30 22.22 -1.44
C THR A 39 -20.20 23.07 -2.08
N ASN A 40 -19.03 22.51 -2.38
CA ASN A 40 -17.89 23.16 -3.04
C ASN A 40 -17.76 22.78 -4.53
N GLY A 41 -18.72 22.05 -5.10
CA GLY A 41 -18.70 21.65 -6.52
C GLY A 41 -17.69 20.53 -6.85
N VAL A 42 -17.10 19.88 -5.85
CA VAL A 42 -16.17 18.76 -6.01
C VAL A 42 -16.96 17.45 -5.95
N ILE A 43 -16.81 16.61 -6.96
CA ILE A 43 -17.36 15.25 -6.94
C ILE A 43 -16.49 14.45 -5.92
N PRO A 44 -17.07 13.94 -4.82
CA PRO A 44 -16.30 13.15 -3.88
C PRO A 44 -15.76 11.89 -4.56
N MET A 45 -14.51 11.55 -4.28
CA MET A 45 -13.88 10.31 -4.75
C MET A 45 -14.77 9.11 -4.40
N ASN A 46 -15.19 8.34 -5.39
CA ASN A 46 -16.07 7.20 -5.15
C ASN A 46 -15.28 6.01 -4.56
N ALA A 47 -15.99 5.00 -4.04
CA ALA A 47 -15.39 3.83 -3.39
C ALA A 47 -14.39 3.09 -4.30
N ARG A 48 -14.68 2.99 -5.60
CA ARG A 48 -13.82 2.29 -6.57
C ARG A 48 -12.54 3.05 -6.86
N GLU A 49 -12.61 4.37 -6.93
CA GLU A 49 -11.44 5.25 -7.06
C GLU A 49 -10.56 5.17 -5.81
N LEU A 50 -11.18 5.26 -4.62
CA LEU A 50 -10.46 5.16 -3.35
C LEU A 50 -9.80 3.79 -3.16
N ALA A 51 -10.44 2.71 -3.61
CA ALA A 51 -9.87 1.35 -3.54
C ALA A 51 -8.51 1.26 -4.24
N LYS A 52 -8.28 2.02 -5.31
CA LYS A 52 -7.00 2.05 -6.03
C LYS A 52 -5.86 2.73 -5.26
N TYR A 53 -6.16 3.38 -4.16
CA TYR A 53 -5.14 3.89 -3.24
C TYR A 53 -4.75 2.88 -2.16
N ILE A 54 -5.50 1.80 -1.94
CA ILE A 54 -5.36 0.93 -0.78
C ILE A 54 -4.34 -0.20 -1.03
N ASP A 55 -3.29 -0.24 -0.19
CA ASP A 55 -2.48 -1.42 0.05
C ASP A 55 -3.08 -2.19 1.22
N HIS A 56 -3.88 -3.23 0.93
CA HIS A 56 -4.53 -4.05 1.95
C HIS A 56 -3.49 -4.90 2.67
N THR A 57 -3.31 -4.67 3.99
CA THR A 57 -2.06 -5.01 4.69
C THR A 57 -2.30 -5.99 5.84
N LEU A 58 -1.50 -7.06 5.90
CA LEU A 58 -1.43 -7.99 7.04
C LEU A 58 0.03 -8.37 7.33
N LEU A 59 0.62 -7.77 8.37
CA LEU A 59 2.04 -7.92 8.74
C LEU A 59 2.24 -8.54 10.12
N LYS A 60 1.18 -9.04 10.77
CA LYS A 60 1.31 -9.74 12.05
C LYS A 60 2.18 -10.98 11.88
N PRO A 61 3.10 -11.26 12.82
CA PRO A 61 4.01 -12.42 12.72
C PRO A 61 3.29 -13.76 12.77
N ASP A 62 2.12 -13.79 13.40
CA ASP A 62 1.24 -14.95 13.55
C ASP A 62 0.19 -15.10 12.43
N ALA A 63 0.29 -14.30 11.35
CA ALA A 63 -0.64 -14.36 10.24
C ALA A 63 -0.70 -15.76 9.63
N SER A 64 -1.86 -16.42 9.76
CA SER A 64 -2.10 -17.77 9.25
C SER A 64 -2.36 -17.77 7.74
N GLU A 65 -2.24 -18.94 7.11
CA GLU A 65 -2.58 -19.12 5.70
C GLU A 65 -4.03 -18.73 5.42
N ALA A 66 -4.97 -19.11 6.27
CA ALA A 66 -6.39 -18.77 6.14
C ALA A 66 -6.60 -17.24 6.12
N GLN A 67 -5.84 -16.49 6.89
CA GLN A 67 -5.91 -15.03 6.90
C GLN A 67 -5.32 -14.42 5.61
N ILE A 68 -4.28 -15.01 5.03
CA ILE A 68 -3.74 -14.57 3.73
C ILE A 68 -4.73 -14.87 2.60
N LEU A 69 -5.37 -16.05 2.61
CA LEU A 69 -6.45 -16.38 1.66
C LEU A 69 -7.58 -15.36 1.71
N LYS A 70 -8.04 -15.00 2.92
CA LYS A 70 -9.07 -13.98 3.12
C LYS A 70 -8.62 -12.62 2.61
N LEU A 71 -7.43 -12.15 3.00
CA LEU A 71 -6.86 -10.86 2.58
C LEU A 71 -6.81 -10.71 1.06
N CYS A 72 -6.35 -11.74 0.35
CA CYS A 72 -6.27 -11.73 -1.11
C CYS A 72 -7.65 -11.77 -1.76
N ALA A 73 -8.61 -12.52 -1.19
CA ALA A 73 -9.99 -12.56 -1.69
C ALA A 73 -10.67 -11.18 -1.55
N GLU A 74 -10.52 -10.53 -0.40
CA GLU A 74 -11.00 -9.17 -0.15
C GLU A 74 -10.39 -8.17 -1.14
N ALA A 75 -9.05 -8.20 -1.31
CA ALA A 75 -8.37 -7.29 -2.21
C ALA A 75 -8.82 -7.44 -3.68
N ARG A 76 -9.09 -8.67 -4.13
CA ARG A 76 -9.65 -8.93 -5.47
C ARG A 76 -11.08 -8.43 -5.62
N GLU A 77 -11.91 -8.61 -4.57
CA GLU A 77 -13.31 -8.19 -4.58
C GLU A 77 -13.44 -6.66 -4.67
N TYR A 78 -12.64 -5.96 -3.87
CA TYR A 78 -12.67 -4.49 -3.81
C TYR A 78 -11.74 -3.82 -4.83
N HIS A 79 -10.95 -4.60 -5.59
CA HIS A 79 -9.99 -4.08 -6.55
C HIS A 79 -8.94 -3.14 -5.92
N PHE A 80 -8.43 -3.48 -4.74
CA PHE A 80 -7.39 -2.70 -4.08
C PHE A 80 -6.11 -2.59 -4.92
N ALA A 81 -5.26 -1.61 -4.64
CA ALA A 81 -4.01 -1.41 -5.36
C ALA A 81 -3.05 -2.59 -5.16
N SER A 82 -2.88 -3.03 -3.92
CA SER A 82 -2.01 -4.15 -3.59
C SER A 82 -2.48 -4.93 -2.35
N VAL A 83 -1.89 -6.11 -2.18
CA VAL A 83 -1.84 -6.84 -0.91
C VAL A 83 -0.41 -6.78 -0.38
N CYS A 84 -0.23 -6.30 0.86
CA CYS A 84 1.08 -6.17 1.50
C CYS A 84 1.23 -7.19 2.64
N VAL A 85 2.25 -8.05 2.54
CA VAL A 85 2.50 -9.17 3.45
C VAL A 85 3.97 -9.29 3.87
N ASN A 86 4.25 -10.13 4.87
CA ASN A 86 5.62 -10.52 5.22
C ASN A 86 6.25 -11.42 4.14
N PRO A 87 7.59 -11.47 4.03
CA PRO A 87 8.30 -12.24 2.99
C PRO A 87 7.93 -13.73 2.95
N SER A 88 7.66 -14.35 4.09
CA SER A 88 7.24 -15.75 4.18
C SER A 88 5.89 -16.06 3.52
N ARG A 89 5.08 -15.05 3.23
CA ARG A 89 3.73 -15.17 2.65
C ARG A 89 3.63 -14.68 1.22
N ILE A 90 4.70 -14.09 0.66
CA ILE A 90 4.62 -13.45 -0.66
C ILE A 90 4.34 -14.44 -1.79
N ALA A 91 4.94 -15.63 -1.77
CA ALA A 91 4.70 -16.64 -2.81
C ALA A 91 3.23 -17.09 -2.87
N LEU A 92 2.61 -17.26 -1.68
CA LEU A 92 1.18 -17.58 -1.58
C LEU A 92 0.33 -16.41 -2.10
N ALA A 93 0.61 -15.18 -1.63
CA ALA A 93 -0.14 -14.00 -2.07
C ALA A 93 -0.03 -13.78 -3.57
N ALA A 94 1.16 -13.90 -4.16
CA ALA A 94 1.38 -13.77 -5.60
C ALA A 94 0.55 -14.78 -6.39
N LYS A 95 0.53 -16.06 -5.97
CA LYS A 95 -0.28 -17.11 -6.59
C LYS A 95 -1.78 -16.81 -6.50
N LEU A 96 -2.27 -16.32 -5.35
CA LEU A 96 -3.69 -16.01 -5.14
C LEU A 96 -4.16 -14.79 -5.93
N LEU A 97 -3.24 -13.87 -6.24
CA LEU A 97 -3.51 -12.65 -6.98
C LEU A 97 -3.29 -12.79 -8.50
N GLU A 98 -2.83 -13.96 -8.97
CA GLU A 98 -2.62 -14.20 -10.39
C GLU A 98 -3.89 -13.94 -11.20
N GLY A 99 -3.74 -13.23 -12.34
CA GLY A 99 -4.86 -12.84 -13.21
C GLY A 99 -5.80 -11.79 -12.63
N SER A 100 -5.45 -11.13 -11.50
CA SER A 100 -6.16 -9.97 -10.97
C SER A 100 -5.42 -8.67 -11.26
N ASP A 101 -6.07 -7.55 -10.97
CA ASP A 101 -5.50 -6.20 -11.03
C ASP A 101 -4.86 -5.75 -9.70
N VAL A 102 -4.69 -6.67 -8.74
CA VAL A 102 -4.12 -6.41 -7.42
C VAL A 102 -2.65 -6.81 -7.40
N THR A 103 -1.78 -5.90 -6.99
CA THR A 103 -0.32 -6.10 -6.98
C THR A 103 0.15 -6.83 -5.72
N PRO A 104 0.94 -7.92 -5.80
CA PRO A 104 1.58 -8.51 -4.64
C PRO A 104 2.75 -7.65 -4.15
N CYS A 105 2.68 -7.20 -2.89
CA CYS A 105 3.65 -6.37 -2.20
C CYS A 105 4.26 -7.09 -1.00
N CYS A 106 5.54 -6.89 -0.74
CA CYS A 106 6.29 -7.50 0.36
C CYS A 106 7.11 -6.46 1.11
N VAL A 107 7.19 -6.58 2.44
CA VAL A 107 8.13 -5.77 3.24
C VAL A 107 9.50 -6.41 3.28
N VAL A 108 10.59 -5.62 3.42
CA VAL A 108 11.96 -6.08 3.59
C VAL A 108 12.73 -5.21 4.59
N GLY A 109 13.68 -5.81 5.31
CA GLY A 109 14.37 -5.13 6.42
C GLY A 109 13.41 -4.67 7.52
N PHE A 110 12.27 -5.30 7.63
CA PHE A 110 11.11 -4.82 8.37
C PHE A 110 10.95 -5.51 9.73
N PRO A 111 10.51 -4.81 10.80
CA PRO A 111 10.15 -3.37 10.80
C PRO A 111 11.29 -2.44 11.19
N LEU A 112 12.47 -2.92 11.54
CA LEU A 112 13.52 -2.16 12.21
C LEU A 112 14.48 -1.41 11.26
N GLY A 113 14.65 -1.87 10.02
CA GLY A 113 15.64 -1.34 9.10
C GLY A 113 17.11 -1.61 9.48
N ALA A 114 17.34 -2.20 10.65
CA ALA A 114 18.65 -2.32 11.31
C ALA A 114 19.40 -3.60 10.90
N ILE A 115 19.46 -3.88 9.60
CA ILE A 115 20.26 -4.99 9.04
C ILE A 115 21.12 -4.45 7.89
N PRO A 116 22.26 -5.13 7.56
CA PRO A 116 23.13 -4.69 6.47
C PRO A 116 22.42 -4.56 5.12
N ALA A 117 22.86 -3.62 4.28
CA ALA A 117 22.30 -3.35 2.96
C ALA A 117 22.27 -4.59 2.06
N GLU A 118 23.35 -5.40 2.08
CA GLU A 118 23.42 -6.66 1.33
C GLU A 118 22.36 -7.69 1.79
N SER A 119 21.99 -7.68 3.07
CA SER A 119 20.95 -8.56 3.62
C SER A 119 19.56 -8.10 3.12
N LYS A 120 19.28 -6.79 3.13
CA LYS A 120 18.04 -6.23 2.55
C LYS A 120 17.94 -6.52 1.05
N ALA A 121 19.04 -6.35 0.31
CA ALA A 121 19.08 -6.65 -1.12
C ALA A 121 18.87 -8.15 -1.40
N ALA A 122 19.46 -9.04 -0.61
CA ALA A 122 19.24 -10.48 -0.73
C ALA A 122 17.79 -10.87 -0.42
N GLU A 123 17.20 -10.33 0.66
CA GLU A 123 15.79 -10.52 1.01
C GLU A 123 14.87 -10.03 -0.13
N THR A 124 15.16 -8.87 -0.70
CA THR A 124 14.44 -8.30 -1.84
C THR A 124 14.50 -9.22 -3.06
N ALA A 125 15.68 -9.72 -3.42
CA ALA A 125 15.85 -10.63 -4.54
C ALA A 125 15.06 -11.94 -4.35
N VAL A 126 14.96 -12.43 -3.11
CA VAL A 126 14.12 -13.60 -2.77
C VAL A 126 12.64 -13.25 -2.92
N ALA A 127 12.20 -12.10 -2.40
CA ALA A 127 10.80 -11.66 -2.47
C ALA A 127 10.33 -11.50 -3.94
N VAL A 128 11.15 -10.86 -4.80
CA VAL A 128 10.85 -10.67 -6.21
C VAL A 128 10.77 -12.00 -6.97
N ARG A 129 11.71 -12.94 -6.73
CA ARG A 129 11.64 -14.29 -7.31
C ARG A 129 10.38 -15.05 -6.89
N ASN A 130 9.88 -14.78 -5.69
CA ASN A 130 8.65 -15.36 -5.15
C ASN A 130 7.39 -14.60 -5.57
N GLY A 131 7.51 -13.63 -6.47
CA GLY A 131 6.36 -12.97 -7.12
C GLY A 131 6.02 -11.58 -6.60
N ALA A 132 6.81 -10.98 -5.71
CA ALA A 132 6.63 -9.57 -5.35
C ALA A 132 6.79 -8.68 -6.60
N ARG A 133 5.90 -7.70 -6.74
CA ARG A 133 5.93 -6.65 -7.77
C ARG A 133 6.08 -5.26 -7.14
N GLU A 134 5.88 -5.16 -5.86
CA GLU A 134 6.18 -3.99 -5.04
C GLU A 134 6.93 -4.45 -3.78
N VAL A 135 7.88 -3.64 -3.32
CA VAL A 135 8.71 -3.90 -2.13
C VAL A 135 8.72 -2.67 -1.26
N ASP A 136 8.36 -2.82 0.02
CA ASP A 136 8.38 -1.76 1.02
C ASP A 136 9.59 -2.00 1.95
N MET A 137 10.70 -1.28 1.77
CA MET A 137 11.88 -1.38 2.65
C MET A 137 11.85 -0.37 3.78
N VAL A 138 12.52 -0.68 4.89
CA VAL A 138 12.81 0.31 5.95
C VAL A 138 14.26 0.78 5.81
N ILE A 139 14.49 2.11 5.91
CA ILE A 139 15.85 2.69 5.90
C ILE A 139 16.68 2.23 7.10
N ASP A 140 18.00 2.39 7.05
CA ASP A 140 18.85 2.35 8.25
C ASP A 140 18.61 3.63 9.05
N ILE A 141 17.68 3.53 10.04
CA ILE A 141 17.26 4.67 10.87
C ILE A 141 18.45 5.15 11.72
N GLY A 142 19.32 4.24 12.18
CA GLY A 142 20.52 4.59 12.93
C GLY A 142 21.45 5.48 12.12
N ALA A 143 21.72 5.10 10.87
CA ALA A 143 22.52 5.93 9.96
C ALA A 143 21.89 7.31 9.69
N ALA A 144 20.55 7.35 9.55
CA ALA A 144 19.83 8.62 9.41
C ALA A 144 19.99 9.52 10.66
N LYS A 145 19.96 8.95 11.86
CA LYS A 145 20.20 9.67 13.12
C LYS A 145 21.63 10.16 13.27
N ASP A 146 22.60 9.43 12.74
CA ASP A 146 24.02 9.82 12.69
C ASP A 146 24.29 10.88 11.59
N GLY A 147 23.29 11.21 10.74
CA GLY A 147 23.44 12.11 9.60
C GLY A 147 24.23 11.51 8.44
N ASP A 148 24.46 10.18 8.43
CA ASP A 148 25.15 9.48 7.35
C ASP A 148 24.20 9.18 6.18
N TRP A 149 23.84 10.24 5.48
CA TRP A 149 22.91 10.18 4.35
C TRP A 149 23.49 9.42 3.15
N ALA A 150 24.80 9.34 3.02
CA ALA A 150 25.46 8.55 1.98
C ALA A 150 25.23 7.05 2.21
N LYS A 151 25.30 6.61 3.47
CA LYS A 151 24.98 5.22 3.85
C LYS A 151 23.49 4.92 3.63
N VAL A 152 22.59 5.83 4.05
CA VAL A 152 21.13 5.67 3.82
C VAL A 152 20.83 5.55 2.32
N GLU A 153 21.40 6.41 1.48
CA GLU A 153 21.21 6.38 0.03
C GLU A 153 21.76 5.09 -0.59
N SER A 154 22.95 4.64 -0.18
CA SER A 154 23.55 3.41 -0.71
C SER A 154 22.77 2.15 -0.29
N ASP A 155 22.19 2.12 0.92
CA ASP A 155 21.29 1.07 1.39
C ASP A 155 20.03 0.97 0.50
N ILE A 156 19.39 2.10 0.23
CA ILE A 156 18.22 2.18 -0.66
C ILE A 156 18.57 1.76 -2.09
N ALA A 157 19.69 2.23 -2.62
CA ALA A 157 20.15 1.92 -3.96
C ALA A 157 20.44 0.41 -4.16
N ALA A 158 21.01 -0.24 -3.14
CA ALA A 158 21.24 -1.67 -3.17
C ALA A 158 19.92 -2.47 -3.27
N VAL A 159 18.91 -2.06 -2.50
CA VAL A 159 17.56 -2.65 -2.56
C VAL A 159 16.88 -2.32 -3.89
N LYS A 160 16.94 -1.08 -4.38
CA LYS A 160 16.37 -0.69 -5.69
C LYS A 160 16.94 -1.54 -6.82
N LYS A 161 18.26 -1.76 -6.83
CA LYS A 161 18.90 -2.65 -7.80
C LYS A 161 18.37 -4.08 -7.72
N ALA A 162 18.12 -4.59 -6.51
CA ALA A 162 17.59 -5.94 -6.31
C ALA A 162 16.10 -6.07 -6.67
N CYS A 163 15.35 -4.97 -6.67
CA CYS A 163 13.93 -4.94 -7.12
C CYS A 163 13.78 -5.25 -8.62
N GLY A 164 14.79 -4.94 -9.46
CA GLY A 164 14.64 -5.03 -10.90
C GLY A 164 13.48 -4.16 -11.39
N GLU A 165 12.43 -4.79 -11.95
CA GLU A 165 11.22 -4.10 -12.44
C GLU A 165 10.17 -3.85 -11.34
N ALA A 166 10.33 -4.44 -10.14
CA ALA A 166 9.41 -4.21 -9.04
C ALA A 166 9.56 -2.78 -8.49
N ALA A 167 8.43 -2.17 -8.12
CA ALA A 167 8.45 -0.84 -7.51
C ALA A 167 9.00 -0.91 -6.08
N LEU A 168 9.83 0.08 -5.71
CA LEU A 168 10.39 0.24 -4.37
C LEU A 168 9.69 1.38 -3.63
N LYS A 169 9.16 1.08 -2.42
CA LYS A 169 8.68 2.08 -1.47
C LYS A 169 9.60 2.12 -0.26
N VAL A 170 10.05 3.31 0.12
CA VAL A 170 11.04 3.54 1.17
C VAL A 170 10.36 4.06 2.43
N ILE A 171 10.28 3.21 3.47
CA ILE A 171 9.74 3.59 4.78
C ILE A 171 10.82 4.37 5.52
N ILE A 172 10.54 5.65 5.81
CA ILE A 172 11.47 6.51 6.54
C ILE A 172 11.23 6.52 8.05
N GLU A 173 10.11 5.97 8.52
CA GLU A 173 9.66 5.92 9.92
C GLU A 173 9.60 7.32 10.55
N THR A 174 8.70 8.14 10.04
CA THR A 174 8.61 9.59 10.33
C THR A 174 8.59 9.92 11.82
N CYS A 175 7.95 9.08 12.64
CA CYS A 175 7.83 9.32 14.08
C CYS A 175 9.17 9.23 14.86
N LEU A 176 10.25 8.76 14.23
CA LEU A 176 11.60 8.70 14.82
C LEU A 176 12.52 9.80 14.31
N LEU A 177 12.08 10.59 13.32
CA LEU A 177 12.87 11.59 12.63
C LEU A 177 12.38 13.02 12.94
N THR A 178 13.32 13.98 12.97
CA THR A 178 12.99 15.40 12.89
C THR A 178 12.55 15.77 11.47
N ASP A 179 11.97 16.96 11.28
CA ASP A 179 11.52 17.39 9.95
C ASP A 179 12.70 17.52 8.97
N ASP A 180 13.85 18.01 9.41
CA ASP A 180 15.07 18.05 8.59
C ASP A 180 15.54 16.64 8.20
N GLU A 181 15.51 15.68 9.13
CA GLU A 181 15.86 14.29 8.85
C GLU A 181 14.86 13.63 7.88
N LYS A 182 13.54 13.92 8.01
CA LYS A 182 12.52 13.46 7.04
C LYS A 182 12.80 13.97 5.63
N VAL A 183 13.15 15.26 5.50
CA VAL A 183 13.54 15.86 4.22
C VAL A 183 14.75 15.14 3.63
N GLN A 184 15.81 14.94 4.42
CA GLN A 184 17.03 14.28 3.94
C GLN A 184 16.78 12.81 3.55
N ALA A 185 15.98 12.07 4.33
CA ALA A 185 15.58 10.70 4.01
C ALA A 185 14.79 10.60 2.69
N CYS A 186 13.85 11.53 2.47
CA CYS A 186 13.10 11.64 1.21
C CYS A 186 14.01 11.94 0.02
N LEU A 187 14.96 12.86 0.19
CA LEU A 187 15.94 13.20 -0.86
C LEU A 187 16.89 12.03 -1.16
N ALA A 188 17.35 11.30 -0.13
CA ALA A 188 18.17 10.10 -0.31
C ALA A 188 17.38 9.01 -1.09
N ALA A 189 16.12 8.77 -0.73
CA ALA A 189 15.25 7.85 -1.46
C ALA A 189 15.08 8.25 -2.93
N LYS A 190 14.86 9.55 -3.20
CA LYS A 190 14.73 10.08 -4.55
C LYS A 190 16.02 9.91 -5.36
N ARG A 191 17.19 10.24 -4.80
CA ARG A 191 18.49 10.06 -5.48
C ARG A 191 18.82 8.58 -5.75
N ALA A 192 18.42 7.69 -4.84
CA ALA A 192 18.58 6.24 -5.02
C ALA A 192 17.60 5.63 -6.04
N GLY A 193 16.68 6.42 -6.61
CA GLY A 193 15.74 5.98 -7.65
C GLY A 193 14.55 5.19 -7.12
N ALA A 194 14.17 5.37 -5.86
CA ALA A 194 12.94 4.78 -5.32
C ALA A 194 11.70 5.34 -6.00
N ASP A 195 10.64 4.52 -6.10
CA ASP A 195 9.38 4.90 -6.74
C ASP A 195 8.45 5.63 -5.77
N PHE A 196 8.56 5.31 -4.47
CA PHE A 196 7.78 5.92 -3.39
C PHE A 196 8.64 6.20 -2.16
N VAL A 197 8.25 7.22 -1.40
CA VAL A 197 8.55 7.32 0.03
C VAL A 197 7.32 6.93 0.84
N LYS A 198 7.51 6.28 1.99
CA LYS A 198 6.44 5.82 2.88
C LYS A 198 6.68 6.34 4.29
N THR A 199 5.61 6.76 4.97
CA THR A 199 5.72 7.36 6.30
C THR A 199 6.23 6.37 7.36
N SER A 200 5.55 5.24 7.53
CA SER A 200 5.65 4.45 8.77
C SER A 200 5.53 2.95 8.52
N THR A 201 6.11 2.18 9.44
CA THR A 201 5.95 0.72 9.48
C THR A 201 4.59 0.30 10.06
N GLY A 202 4.01 1.08 10.97
CA GLY A 202 2.88 0.71 11.80
C GLY A 202 3.27 -0.10 13.05
N PHE A 203 4.57 -0.31 13.30
CA PHE A 203 5.12 -1.06 14.45
C PHE A 203 5.92 -0.18 15.40
N SER A 204 5.93 1.14 15.20
CA SER A 204 6.60 2.11 16.06
C SER A 204 5.59 2.91 16.90
N LYS A 205 6.05 3.99 17.52
CA LYS A 205 5.26 4.79 18.48
C LYS A 205 4.12 5.62 17.88
N ALA A 206 4.17 5.89 16.56
CA ALA A 206 3.12 6.62 15.84
C ALA A 206 3.07 6.20 14.35
N GLY A 207 1.98 6.54 13.68
CA GLY A 207 1.73 6.29 12.26
C GLY A 207 1.87 7.57 11.41
N ALA A 208 1.16 7.60 10.26
CA ALA A 208 1.12 8.74 9.36
C ALA A 208 0.41 9.94 9.98
N THR A 209 0.92 11.15 9.68
CA THR A 209 0.25 12.42 9.95
C THR A 209 0.08 13.21 8.64
N VAL A 210 -0.91 14.10 8.62
CA VAL A 210 -1.16 15.00 7.48
C VAL A 210 0.05 15.89 7.23
N GLU A 211 0.68 16.36 8.30
CA GLU A 211 1.87 17.21 8.27
C GLU A 211 3.06 16.50 7.64
N ASP A 212 3.32 15.24 8.04
CA ASP A 212 4.39 14.43 7.47
C ASP A 212 4.17 14.17 5.99
N VAL A 213 2.93 13.82 5.58
CA VAL A 213 2.61 13.59 4.18
C VAL A 213 2.79 14.85 3.34
N LYS A 214 2.38 16.04 3.83
CA LYS A 214 2.61 17.32 3.16
C LYS A 214 4.11 17.63 3.02
N LEU A 215 4.88 17.41 4.08
CA LEU A 215 6.33 17.62 4.07
C LEU A 215 7.01 16.69 3.05
N MET A 216 6.66 15.40 3.08
CA MET A 216 7.20 14.40 2.14
C MET A 216 6.81 14.75 0.70
N ARG A 217 5.55 15.09 0.42
CA ARG A 217 5.09 15.49 -0.91
C ARG A 217 5.82 16.72 -1.43
N SER A 218 5.96 17.76 -0.60
CA SER A 218 6.68 18.98 -1.00
C SER A 218 8.17 18.71 -1.29
N THR A 219 8.78 17.75 -0.58
CA THR A 219 10.18 17.37 -0.73
C THR A 219 10.43 16.56 -2.01
N VAL A 220 9.61 15.55 -2.28
CA VAL A 220 9.84 14.65 -3.43
C VAL A 220 9.30 15.22 -4.75
N GLY A 221 8.39 16.19 -4.70
CA GLY A 221 7.73 16.74 -5.90
C GLY A 221 6.56 15.86 -6.38
N PRO A 222 5.97 16.18 -7.56
CA PRO A 222 4.74 15.53 -8.04
C PRO A 222 4.95 14.10 -8.58
N ASP A 223 6.14 13.78 -9.09
CA ASP A 223 6.38 12.59 -9.89
C ASP A 223 6.62 11.33 -9.06
N MET A 224 7.16 11.48 -7.84
CA MET A 224 7.41 10.36 -6.93
C MET A 224 6.19 10.07 -6.06
N GLY A 225 5.87 8.79 -5.85
CA GLY A 225 4.76 8.39 -4.98
C GLY A 225 5.01 8.73 -3.51
N VAL A 226 3.93 9.02 -2.76
CA VAL A 226 3.94 9.14 -1.30
C VAL A 226 2.93 8.16 -0.73
N LYS A 227 3.37 7.23 0.12
CA LYS A 227 2.49 6.28 0.81
C LYS A 227 2.34 6.68 2.27
N ALA A 228 1.10 6.92 2.69
CA ALA A 228 0.74 7.08 4.10
C ALA A 228 0.38 5.70 4.69
N ALA A 229 0.92 5.35 5.86
CA ALA A 229 0.63 4.08 6.51
C ALA A 229 0.72 4.20 8.04
N GLY A 230 -0.08 3.37 8.75
CA GLY A 230 -0.17 3.37 10.21
C GLY A 230 -1.16 4.40 10.73
N GLY A 231 -2.15 3.95 11.50
CA GLY A 231 -3.16 4.81 12.12
C GLY A 231 -4.25 5.32 11.17
N ILE A 232 -4.48 4.68 10.03
CA ILE A 232 -5.53 5.05 9.07
C ILE A 232 -6.60 3.96 9.10
N HIS A 233 -7.80 4.30 9.62
CA HIS A 233 -8.83 3.31 9.95
C HIS A 233 -10.14 3.52 9.19
N ASP A 234 -10.44 4.76 8.78
CA ASP A 234 -11.69 5.14 8.14
C ASP A 234 -11.47 5.98 6.87
N ARG A 235 -12.58 6.28 6.20
CA ARG A 235 -12.59 7.04 4.94
C ARG A 235 -12.10 8.48 5.13
N ALA A 236 -12.47 9.14 6.22
CA ALA A 236 -12.13 10.53 6.45
C ALA A 236 -10.61 10.70 6.65
N GLU A 237 -10.01 9.80 7.44
CA GLU A 237 -8.55 9.76 7.64
C GLU A 237 -7.81 9.48 6.32
N ALA A 238 -8.29 8.52 5.52
CA ALA A 238 -7.70 8.21 4.22
C ALA A 238 -7.77 9.40 3.24
N LEU A 239 -8.92 10.06 3.14
CA LEU A 239 -9.10 11.24 2.28
C LEU A 239 -8.21 12.41 2.73
N ALA A 240 -8.05 12.63 4.05
CA ALA A 240 -7.15 13.66 4.57
C ALA A 240 -5.68 13.42 4.15
N MET A 241 -5.22 12.16 4.15
CA MET A 241 -3.89 11.81 3.66
C MET A 241 -3.75 12.03 2.15
N ILE A 242 -4.78 11.68 1.37
CA ILE A 242 -4.79 11.89 -0.08
C ILE A 242 -4.77 13.38 -0.41
N GLU A 243 -5.56 14.20 0.29
CA GLU A 243 -5.56 15.66 0.14
C GLU A 243 -4.20 16.27 0.52
N ALA A 244 -3.52 15.70 1.51
CA ALA A 244 -2.16 16.09 1.88
C ALA A 244 -1.09 15.70 0.82
N GLY A 245 -1.45 14.88 -0.17
CA GLY A 245 -0.57 14.49 -1.27
C GLY A 245 -0.16 13.00 -1.27
N ALA A 246 -0.80 12.15 -0.44
CA ALA A 246 -0.57 10.70 -0.55
C ALA A 246 -1.17 10.17 -1.86
N THR A 247 -0.43 9.28 -2.51
CA THR A 247 -0.87 8.54 -3.71
C THR A 247 -1.07 7.06 -3.43
N ARG A 248 -0.84 6.63 -2.19
CA ARG A 248 -1.05 5.28 -1.70
C ARG A 248 -1.34 5.31 -0.19
N ILE A 249 -2.22 4.42 0.27
CA ILE A 249 -2.62 4.26 1.67
C ILE A 249 -2.37 2.82 2.10
N GLY A 250 -1.55 2.62 3.12
CA GLY A 250 -1.34 1.31 3.73
C GLY A 250 -2.24 1.13 4.95
N ALA A 251 -3.20 0.21 4.88
CA ALA A 251 -4.16 -0.02 5.95
C ALA A 251 -4.57 -1.50 6.06
N SER A 252 -4.84 -1.96 7.28
CA SER A 252 -5.53 -3.24 7.54
C SER A 252 -7.06 -3.10 7.46
N SER A 253 -7.56 -1.86 7.52
CA SER A 253 -8.99 -1.50 7.51
C SER A 253 -9.49 -1.13 6.10
N GLY A 254 -8.87 -1.66 5.03
CA GLY A 254 -9.15 -1.26 3.66
C GLY A 254 -10.64 -1.33 3.29
N ILE A 255 -11.36 -2.34 3.78
CA ILE A 255 -12.81 -2.48 3.53
C ILE A 255 -13.59 -1.34 4.19
N ALA A 256 -13.36 -1.04 5.48
CA ALA A 256 -14.03 0.06 6.18
C ALA A 256 -13.80 1.39 5.44
N ILE A 257 -12.56 1.67 5.04
CA ILE A 257 -12.18 2.89 4.30
C ILE A 257 -13.00 3.07 3.02
N VAL A 258 -13.32 2.00 2.29
CA VAL A 258 -14.02 2.11 1.00
C VAL A 258 -15.53 1.93 1.08
N THR A 259 -16.07 1.41 2.22
CA THR A 259 -17.51 1.12 2.38
C THR A 259 -18.25 2.11 3.27
N GLU A 260 -17.55 2.85 4.11
CA GLU A 260 -18.10 3.97 4.92
C GLU A 260 -18.10 5.27 4.10
#